data_6d16722d917239ab058f1989a2c71d57
#
_entry.id   6d16722d917239ab058f1989a2c71d57
#
_cell.length_a   1.000
_cell.length_b   1.000
_cell.length_c   1.000
_cell.angle_alpha   90.00
_cell.angle_beta   90.00
_cell.angle_gamma   90.00
#
_symmetry.space_group_name_H-M   'P 1'
#
loop_
_entity.id
_entity.type
_entity.pdbx_description
1 polymer ?
#
loop_
_entity_poly.entity_id
_entity_poly.type
_entity_poly.pdbx_seq_one_letter_code
_entity_poly.pdbx_strand_id
1 'polypeptide(L)'
;MPEPLIVIGAGPVGQTAALLLARRGLPVTVLDRRTARDAAGSKAICQQRDVLDIWASVGAEAIAEEGVTWTTARTYYREQELCSWTFAGRGHSPLPPFVNISQSRTEEILDACIAADPRIDVRWAHEVVALDQGSGSGVTVTCANGVVLHAPYVVACPGSRGADVRDALGLDFAGETFDDEFLICDIRVELPGWEHERRFCFDPPWNPGRQVLVHPCPDSVYRIDWQVPPGFDLAAEEADGGLDRRIRRIVGERPYELLWRSVYRFHSRLVDRMRVGRVLVAGDGAHLLAPFGARGLNSGVADVDNAAWKLAFVLRGWAGEALLGTYHDERHAAARENVDVTAATMRFLVPHGPDQAAHRRRTLDAAARDPRSAATSIDSGRFAEPFWYADSPLTTPDPTRPVAGRPEKGRDCVPGPGVIVPDVPVTVAERPEIRRLRQLVRGTGLTLLRGGPPDAVAADELRRAAGGVTPAPLTVANIRAIDPSGALAAALATRDDEGWLVRPDAHIAAVVPVADPAALEAALRRVLALGPA
;
A
#
# COMPACT_ATOMS: atom_id res chain seq x y z
N MET A 1 30.03 12.69 -2.08
CA MET A 1 28.77 12.02 -1.71
C MET A 1 28.08 11.64 -3.00
N PRO A 2 27.33 10.54 -3.08
CA PRO A 2 26.54 10.26 -4.27
C PRO A 2 25.56 11.39 -4.55
N GLU A 3 25.25 11.62 -5.81
CA GLU A 3 24.28 12.59 -6.25
C GLU A 3 22.88 12.24 -5.69
N PRO A 4 22.10 13.22 -5.17
CA PRO A 4 20.81 12.92 -4.57
C PRO A 4 19.79 12.45 -5.61
N LEU A 5 18.94 11.51 -5.21
CA LEU A 5 17.73 11.18 -5.95
C LEU A 5 16.68 12.29 -5.76
N ILE A 6 15.83 12.51 -6.75
CA ILE A 6 14.72 13.43 -6.62
C ILE A 6 13.42 12.66 -6.42
N VAL A 7 12.63 13.07 -5.43
CA VAL A 7 11.24 12.65 -5.23
C VAL A 7 10.34 13.83 -5.52
N ILE A 8 9.37 13.67 -6.42
CA ILE A 8 8.38 14.70 -6.75
C ILE A 8 7.11 14.44 -5.94
N GLY A 9 6.76 15.40 -5.07
CA GLY A 9 5.60 15.35 -4.18
C GLY A 9 5.94 14.92 -2.77
N ALA A 10 5.59 15.75 -1.78
CA ALA A 10 5.76 15.50 -0.34
C ALA A 10 4.46 14.99 0.32
N GLY A 11 3.59 14.30 -0.42
CA GLY A 11 2.48 13.52 0.15
C GLY A 11 2.98 12.21 0.77
N PRO A 12 2.09 11.40 1.39
CA PRO A 12 2.52 10.23 2.16
C PRO A 12 3.30 9.19 1.34
N VAL A 13 3.01 9.06 0.03
CA VAL A 13 3.77 8.18 -0.87
C VAL A 13 5.19 8.71 -1.10
N GLY A 14 5.33 10.01 -1.39
CA GLY A 14 6.64 10.63 -1.59
C GLY A 14 7.48 10.68 -0.30
N GLN A 15 6.86 10.96 0.85
CA GLN A 15 7.52 10.86 2.16
C GLN A 15 8.06 9.44 2.40
N THR A 16 7.25 8.43 2.11
CA THR A 16 7.65 7.02 2.23
C THR A 16 8.80 6.69 1.28
N ALA A 17 8.75 7.18 0.03
CA ALA A 17 9.84 7.00 -0.93
C ALA A 17 11.16 7.58 -0.41
N ALA A 18 11.12 8.82 0.10
CA ALA A 18 12.30 9.50 0.64
C ALA A 18 12.91 8.73 1.82
N LEU A 19 12.07 8.31 2.78
CA LEU A 19 12.50 7.53 3.95
C LEU A 19 13.10 6.17 3.57
N LEU A 20 12.46 5.44 2.64
CA LEU A 20 12.96 4.14 2.19
C LEU A 20 14.29 4.25 1.45
N LEU A 21 14.47 5.27 0.61
CA LEU A 21 15.73 5.55 -0.08
C LEU A 21 16.83 5.96 0.88
N ALA A 22 16.53 6.88 1.81
CA ALA A 22 17.46 7.34 2.84
C ALA A 22 17.90 6.20 3.77
N ARG A 23 16.96 5.35 4.21
CA ARG A 23 17.26 4.12 4.98
C ARG A 23 18.25 3.21 4.26
N ARG A 24 18.25 3.22 2.92
CA ARG A 24 19.24 2.50 2.09
C ARG A 24 20.52 3.31 1.84
N GLY A 25 20.74 4.43 2.55
CA GLY A 25 21.93 5.25 2.46
C GLY A 25 22.01 6.14 1.21
N LEU A 26 20.89 6.39 0.53
CA LEU A 26 20.83 7.26 -0.63
C LEU A 26 20.34 8.66 -0.21
N PRO A 27 21.04 9.74 -0.57
CA PRO A 27 20.54 11.09 -0.32
C PRO A 27 19.35 11.40 -1.24
N VAL A 28 18.38 12.17 -0.73
CA VAL A 28 17.12 12.46 -1.42
C VAL A 28 16.76 13.92 -1.30
N THR A 29 16.38 14.55 -2.42
CA THR A 29 15.72 15.86 -2.45
C THR A 29 14.25 15.64 -2.80
N VAL A 30 13.35 16.06 -1.91
CA VAL A 30 11.90 16.03 -2.14
C VAL A 30 11.42 17.40 -2.61
N LEU A 31 10.70 17.45 -3.72
CA LEU A 31 10.17 18.69 -4.29
C LEU A 31 8.64 18.70 -4.18
N ASP A 32 8.06 19.74 -3.60
CA ASP A 32 6.61 19.91 -3.54
C ASP A 32 6.21 21.33 -3.99
N ARG A 33 5.14 21.41 -4.76
CA ARG A 33 4.60 22.69 -5.27
C ARG A 33 3.95 23.55 -4.20
N ARG A 34 3.46 22.95 -3.12
CA ARG A 34 2.89 23.68 -1.98
C ARG A 34 3.97 24.49 -1.29
N THR A 35 3.58 25.58 -0.65
CA THR A 35 4.49 26.41 0.15
C THR A 35 4.78 25.81 1.53
N ALA A 36 3.90 24.94 1.99
CA ALA A 36 4.03 24.20 3.25
C ALA A 36 3.06 22.99 3.23
N ARG A 37 3.08 22.17 4.25
CA ARG A 37 2.10 21.10 4.46
C ARG A 37 0.73 21.69 4.77
N ASP A 38 -0.31 21.09 4.19
CA ASP A 38 -1.68 21.46 4.53
C ASP A 38 -1.99 21.00 5.97
N ALA A 39 -2.44 21.93 6.80
CA ALA A 39 -2.75 21.66 8.21
C ALA A 39 -4.05 20.85 8.39
N ALA A 40 -4.91 20.84 7.38
CA ALA A 40 -6.19 20.11 7.42
C ALA A 40 -6.42 19.35 6.12
N GLY A 41 -7.11 18.23 6.23
CA GLY A 41 -7.50 17.42 5.10
C GLY A 41 -7.12 15.97 5.30
N SER A 42 -8.10 15.10 5.23
CA SER A 42 -7.89 13.67 5.39
C SER A 42 -8.54 12.94 4.24
N LYS A 43 -7.74 12.42 3.30
CA LYS A 43 -8.27 11.65 2.16
C LYS A 43 -8.29 10.17 2.46
N ALA A 44 -7.16 9.58 2.80
CA ALA A 44 -7.03 8.18 3.19
C ALA A 44 -6.99 8.07 4.72
N ILE A 45 -7.78 7.14 5.28
CA ILE A 45 -7.79 6.89 6.72
C ILE A 45 -7.39 5.47 7.10
N CYS A 46 -7.57 4.49 6.21
CA CYS A 46 -7.36 3.08 6.53
C CYS A 46 -5.99 2.61 6.02
N GLN A 47 -5.11 2.24 6.95
CA GLN A 47 -3.74 1.81 6.70
C GLN A 47 -3.64 0.30 6.96
N GLN A 48 -3.23 -0.45 5.96
CA GLN A 48 -3.19 -1.92 6.04
C GLN A 48 -1.89 -2.43 6.66
N ARG A 49 -1.93 -3.64 7.22
CA ARG A 49 -0.81 -4.28 7.91
C ARG A 49 0.51 -4.20 7.15
N ASP A 50 0.49 -4.49 5.85
CA ASP A 50 1.72 -4.51 5.05
C ASP A 50 2.31 -3.11 4.87
N VAL A 51 1.47 -2.08 4.85
CA VAL A 51 1.89 -0.67 4.83
C VAL A 51 2.39 -0.24 6.21
N LEU A 52 1.71 -0.66 7.29
CA LEU A 52 2.20 -0.44 8.66
C LEU A 52 3.57 -1.08 8.87
N ASP A 53 3.81 -2.26 8.29
CA ASP A 53 5.10 -2.93 8.32
C ASP A 53 6.19 -2.14 7.55
N ILE A 54 5.85 -1.58 6.38
CA ILE A 54 6.76 -0.70 5.62
C ILE A 54 7.11 0.54 6.45
N TRP A 55 6.12 1.21 7.04
CA TRP A 55 6.33 2.41 7.85
C TRP A 55 7.08 2.13 9.15
N ALA A 56 6.81 1.01 9.82
CA ALA A 56 7.62 0.56 10.95
C ALA A 56 9.09 0.34 10.57
N SER A 57 9.37 -0.04 9.33
CA SER A 57 10.75 -0.19 8.86
C SER A 57 11.52 1.12 8.71
N VAL A 58 10.85 2.27 8.73
CA VAL A 58 11.43 3.61 8.61
C VAL A 58 11.22 4.49 9.85
N GLY A 59 10.81 3.88 10.98
CA GLY A 59 10.68 4.55 12.27
C GLY A 59 9.32 5.22 12.52
N ALA A 60 8.30 4.87 11.74
CA ALA A 60 6.96 5.42 11.85
C ALA A 60 5.95 4.44 12.50
N GLU A 61 6.40 3.69 13.51
CA GLU A 61 5.58 2.74 14.29
C GLU A 61 4.37 3.41 14.94
N ALA A 62 4.51 4.67 15.32
CA ALA A 62 3.45 5.47 15.94
C ALA A 62 2.14 5.46 15.12
N ILE A 63 2.20 5.29 13.78
CA ILE A 63 1.00 5.18 12.94
C ILE A 63 0.15 3.97 13.35
N ALA A 64 0.79 2.83 13.63
CA ALA A 64 0.09 1.63 14.08
C ALA A 64 -0.36 1.73 15.54
N GLU A 65 0.39 2.43 16.38
CA GLU A 65 0.12 2.58 17.82
C GLU A 65 -1.02 3.57 18.10
N GLU A 66 -1.08 4.69 17.37
CA GLU A 66 -2.09 5.72 17.52
C GLU A 66 -3.40 5.38 16.78
N GLY A 67 -3.33 4.55 15.74
CA GLY A 67 -4.48 4.22 14.91
C GLY A 67 -5.50 3.31 15.58
N VAL A 68 -6.77 3.46 15.22
CA VAL A 68 -7.87 2.62 15.71
C VAL A 68 -8.07 1.42 14.80
N THR A 69 -7.99 0.22 15.37
CA THR A 69 -8.48 -1.00 14.71
C THR A 69 -9.95 -1.20 15.04
N TRP A 70 -10.82 -1.06 14.07
CA TRP A 70 -12.19 -1.48 14.26
C TRP A 70 -12.29 -2.99 14.03
N THR A 71 -13.05 -3.65 14.91
CA THR A 71 -13.13 -5.12 14.94
C THR A 71 -14.37 -5.66 14.25
N THR A 72 -15.41 -4.83 14.13
CA THR A 72 -16.71 -5.24 13.60
C THR A 72 -17.08 -4.39 12.38
N ALA A 73 -17.45 -5.03 11.28
CA ALA A 73 -18.10 -4.39 10.16
C ALA A 73 -19.57 -4.80 10.11
N ARG A 74 -20.46 -3.81 10.11
CA ARG A 74 -21.90 -4.00 9.96
C ARG A 74 -22.38 -3.44 8.63
N THR A 75 -23.21 -4.19 7.94
CA THR A 75 -23.84 -3.78 6.69
C THR A 75 -25.35 -3.75 6.86
N TYR A 76 -25.94 -2.62 6.50
CA TYR A 76 -27.38 -2.36 6.60
C TYR A 76 -27.95 -2.13 5.20
N TYR A 77 -29.21 -2.52 5.01
CA TYR A 77 -30.02 -2.12 3.88
C TYR A 77 -31.32 -1.50 4.40
N ARG A 78 -31.52 -0.23 4.07
CA ARG A 78 -32.55 0.59 4.70
C ARG A 78 -32.33 0.62 6.22
N GLU A 79 -33.24 0.03 6.99
CA GLU A 79 -33.15 -0.03 8.47
C GLU A 79 -32.75 -1.43 8.97
N GLN A 80 -32.65 -2.42 8.07
CA GLN A 80 -32.34 -3.80 8.43
C GLN A 80 -30.84 -4.07 8.39
N GLU A 81 -30.28 -4.64 9.46
CA GLU A 81 -28.94 -5.22 9.41
C GLU A 81 -28.94 -6.48 8.55
N LEU A 82 -28.14 -6.50 7.50
CA LEU A 82 -27.99 -7.64 6.59
C LEU A 82 -26.97 -8.63 7.08
N CYS A 83 -25.81 -8.14 7.52
CA CYS A 83 -24.73 -8.97 8.03
C CYS A 83 -23.79 -8.15 8.90
N SER A 84 -23.15 -8.84 9.83
CA SER A 84 -21.96 -8.36 10.53
C SER A 84 -20.87 -9.42 10.48
N TRP A 85 -19.64 -8.94 10.53
CA TRP A 85 -18.48 -9.81 10.58
C TRP A 85 -17.36 -9.17 11.38
N THR A 86 -16.54 -9.99 12.05
CA THR A 86 -15.44 -9.52 12.88
C THR A 86 -14.10 -9.89 12.25
N PHE A 87 -13.13 -8.99 12.40
CA PHE A 87 -11.73 -9.24 12.09
C PHE A 87 -11.03 -9.88 13.29
N ALA A 88 -11.47 -11.03 13.77
CA ALA A 88 -10.79 -11.71 14.85
C ALA A 88 -9.45 -12.28 14.35
N GLY A 89 -8.36 -11.82 14.97
CA GLY A 89 -7.03 -12.41 15.10
C GLY A 89 -6.51 -13.31 13.97
N ARG A 90 -6.44 -12.83 12.72
CA ARG A 90 -5.87 -13.61 11.64
C ARG A 90 -4.37 -13.35 11.50
N GLY A 91 -3.62 -14.43 11.46
CA GLY A 91 -2.18 -14.45 11.26
C GLY A 91 -1.39 -14.25 12.56
N HIS A 92 -0.09 -14.44 12.46
CA HIS A 92 0.85 -14.39 13.59
C HIS A 92 1.52 -13.02 13.75
N SER A 93 1.23 -12.04 12.89
CA SER A 93 1.85 -10.73 12.96
C SER A 93 1.40 -9.98 14.21
N PRO A 94 2.34 -9.37 14.96
CA PRO A 94 2.00 -8.49 16.07
C PRO A 94 1.39 -7.14 15.62
N LEU A 95 1.48 -6.79 14.35
CA LEU A 95 0.80 -5.62 13.80
C LEU A 95 -0.69 -5.91 13.57
N PRO A 96 -1.58 -4.93 13.83
CA PRO A 96 -2.99 -5.06 13.54
C PRO A 96 -3.24 -5.28 12.05
N PRO A 97 -4.37 -5.88 11.64
CA PRO A 97 -4.68 -6.12 10.23
C PRO A 97 -4.77 -4.82 9.42
N PHE A 98 -5.19 -3.75 10.07
CA PHE A 98 -5.22 -2.37 9.59
C PHE A 98 -5.47 -1.43 10.79
N VAL A 99 -5.25 -0.14 10.59
CA VAL A 99 -5.69 0.91 11.51
C VAL A 99 -6.38 2.03 10.72
N ASN A 100 -7.34 2.70 11.36
CA ASN A 100 -7.83 3.99 10.89
C ASN A 100 -7.09 5.09 11.66
N ILE A 101 -6.54 6.02 10.90
CA ILE A 101 -5.85 7.23 11.37
C ILE A 101 -5.97 8.28 10.27
N SER A 102 -6.09 9.56 10.60
CA SER A 102 -6.18 10.60 9.58
C SER A 102 -4.93 10.66 8.73
N GLN A 103 -5.08 10.99 7.45
CA GLN A 103 -3.92 11.18 6.56
C GLN A 103 -3.01 12.31 7.06
N SER A 104 -3.56 13.40 7.60
CA SER A 104 -2.78 14.49 8.17
C SER A 104 -1.89 14.00 9.32
N ARG A 105 -2.42 13.19 10.25
CA ARG A 105 -1.60 12.63 11.32
C ARG A 105 -0.54 11.66 10.81
N THR A 106 -0.88 10.84 9.82
CA THR A 106 0.09 9.97 9.13
C THR A 106 1.23 10.81 8.53
N GLU A 107 0.91 11.89 7.82
CA GLU A 107 1.90 12.78 7.22
C GLU A 107 2.78 13.49 8.26
N GLU A 108 2.21 13.91 9.41
CA GLU A 108 2.97 14.49 10.52
C GLU A 108 3.99 13.53 11.12
N ILE A 109 3.60 12.26 11.33
CA ILE A 109 4.51 11.23 11.84
C ILE A 109 5.65 10.97 10.84
N LEU A 110 5.33 10.88 9.55
CA LEU A 110 6.34 10.71 8.50
C LEU A 110 7.25 11.95 8.37
N ASP A 111 6.74 13.17 8.56
CA ASP A 111 7.56 14.40 8.59
C ASP A 111 8.53 14.39 9.77
N ALA A 112 8.11 13.92 10.94
CA ALA A 112 9.02 13.77 12.08
C ALA A 112 10.18 12.79 11.78
N CYS A 113 9.88 11.67 11.09
CA CYS A 113 10.91 10.74 10.64
C CYS A 113 11.86 11.39 9.61
N ILE A 114 11.32 12.16 8.67
CA ILE A 114 12.10 12.89 7.66
C ILE A 114 13.02 13.92 8.32
N ALA A 115 12.49 14.70 9.26
CA ALA A 115 13.27 15.72 9.97
C ALA A 115 14.44 15.14 10.80
N ALA A 116 14.32 13.89 11.21
CA ALA A 116 15.37 13.15 11.92
C ALA A 116 16.47 12.59 11.01
N ASP A 117 16.28 12.55 9.69
CA ASP A 117 17.24 11.97 8.75
C ASP A 117 17.94 13.06 7.90
N PRO A 118 19.21 13.37 8.16
CA PRO A 118 19.95 14.42 7.46
C PRO A 118 20.20 14.13 5.96
N ARG A 119 19.86 12.97 5.47
CA ARG A 119 19.97 12.61 4.05
C ARG A 119 18.79 13.08 3.23
N ILE A 120 17.72 13.59 3.86
CA ILE A 120 16.50 14.04 3.17
C ILE A 120 16.40 15.55 3.24
N ASP A 121 16.34 16.21 2.07
CA ASP A 121 16.13 17.64 1.91
C ASP A 121 14.75 17.88 1.29
N VAL A 122 13.82 18.51 2.02
CA VAL A 122 12.47 18.81 1.54
C VAL A 122 12.38 20.26 1.11
N ARG A 123 12.05 20.48 -0.17
CA ARG A 123 11.93 21.81 -0.77
C ARG A 123 10.49 22.11 -1.14
N TRP A 124 9.88 22.98 -0.38
CA TRP A 124 8.56 23.52 -0.65
C TRP A 124 8.61 24.63 -1.71
N ALA A 125 7.46 24.95 -2.34
CA ALA A 125 7.33 25.90 -3.45
C ALA A 125 8.23 25.56 -4.65
N HIS A 126 8.45 24.25 -4.89
CA HIS A 126 9.19 23.74 -6.04
C HIS A 126 8.27 22.88 -6.93
N GLU A 127 7.42 23.56 -7.71
CA GLU A 127 6.55 22.90 -8.69
C GLU A 127 7.36 22.46 -9.89
N VAL A 128 7.41 21.15 -10.13
CA VAL A 128 8.10 20.57 -11.29
C VAL A 128 7.25 20.78 -12.55
N VAL A 129 7.83 21.45 -13.56
CA VAL A 129 7.17 21.78 -14.83
C VAL A 129 7.80 21.10 -16.04
N ALA A 130 9.04 20.61 -15.92
CA ALA A 130 9.67 19.87 -16.99
C ALA A 130 10.63 18.79 -16.46
N LEU A 131 10.70 17.69 -17.21
CA LEU A 131 11.61 16.55 -17.00
C LEU A 131 12.32 16.28 -18.31
N ASP A 132 13.65 16.41 -18.33
CA ASP A 132 14.47 16.09 -19.49
C ASP A 132 15.46 15.00 -19.14
N GLN A 133 15.43 13.92 -19.93
CA GLN A 133 16.32 12.77 -19.77
C GLN A 133 17.44 12.74 -20.80
N GLY A 134 17.41 13.62 -21.81
CA GLY A 134 18.44 13.85 -22.83
C GLY A 134 19.27 12.62 -23.23
N SER A 135 20.49 12.87 -23.68
CA SER A 135 21.51 11.83 -23.95
C SER A 135 22.41 11.55 -22.73
N GLY A 136 22.10 12.15 -21.58
CA GLY A 136 22.93 12.10 -20.37
C GLY A 136 22.66 10.91 -19.46
N SER A 137 23.44 10.82 -18.37
CA SER A 137 23.37 9.75 -17.37
C SER A 137 22.33 10.00 -16.27
N GLY A 138 21.45 11.02 -16.40
CA GLY A 138 20.48 11.41 -15.35
C GLY A 138 19.24 12.08 -15.91
N VAL A 139 18.51 12.74 -15.01
CA VAL A 139 17.29 13.51 -15.29
C VAL A 139 17.51 14.96 -14.86
N THR A 140 17.26 15.89 -15.77
CA THR A 140 17.17 17.32 -15.46
C THR A 140 15.74 17.65 -15.08
N VAL A 141 15.55 18.20 -13.88
CA VAL A 141 14.25 18.58 -13.32
C VAL A 141 14.18 20.09 -13.26
N THR A 142 13.23 20.69 -13.99
CA THR A 142 13.01 22.16 -13.97
C THR A 142 11.76 22.50 -13.17
N CYS A 143 11.91 23.44 -12.24
CA CYS A 143 10.82 23.96 -11.43
C CYS A 143 10.30 25.29 -11.94
N ALA A 144 9.02 25.60 -11.69
CA ALA A 144 8.36 26.83 -12.09
C ALA A 144 9.03 28.10 -11.50
N ASN A 145 9.70 27.99 -10.36
CA ASN A 145 10.47 29.07 -9.73
C ASN A 145 11.86 29.29 -10.38
N GLY A 146 12.17 28.61 -11.49
CA GLY A 146 13.43 28.73 -12.22
C GLY A 146 14.58 27.87 -11.70
N VAL A 147 14.37 27.12 -10.62
CA VAL A 147 15.37 26.17 -10.12
C VAL A 147 15.48 24.98 -11.06
N VAL A 148 16.73 24.61 -11.41
CA VAL A 148 17.05 23.43 -12.21
C VAL A 148 17.92 22.50 -11.36
N LEU A 149 17.53 21.22 -11.30
CA LEU A 149 18.22 20.19 -10.53
C LEU A 149 18.54 19.00 -11.43
N HIS A 150 19.58 18.24 -11.05
CA HIS A 150 19.95 16.98 -11.71
C HIS A 150 19.86 15.83 -10.72
N ALA A 151 19.51 14.63 -11.22
CA ALA A 151 19.47 13.41 -10.42
C ALA A 151 19.74 12.19 -11.28
N PRO A 152 20.37 11.13 -10.76
CA PRO A 152 20.53 9.88 -11.51
C PRO A 152 19.19 9.20 -11.79
N TYR A 153 18.21 9.34 -10.90
CA TYR A 153 16.83 8.86 -11.04
C TYR A 153 15.84 9.78 -10.33
N VAL A 154 14.58 9.73 -10.77
CA VAL A 154 13.44 10.45 -10.17
C VAL A 154 12.36 9.45 -9.78
N VAL A 155 11.80 9.57 -8.58
CA VAL A 155 10.57 8.90 -8.15
C VAL A 155 9.45 9.94 -8.14
N ALA A 156 8.54 9.85 -9.09
CA ALA A 156 7.47 10.81 -9.27
C ALA A 156 6.20 10.36 -8.53
N CYS A 157 5.87 11.06 -7.43
CA CYS A 157 4.68 10.88 -6.60
C CYS A 157 3.80 12.15 -6.61
N PRO A 158 3.43 12.72 -7.78
CA PRO A 158 2.84 14.06 -7.89
C PRO A 158 1.38 14.10 -7.39
N GLY A 159 0.82 12.96 -7.00
CA GLY A 159 -0.58 12.83 -6.57
C GLY A 159 -1.57 12.92 -7.75
N SER A 160 -2.86 13.03 -7.44
CA SER A 160 -3.93 13.05 -8.43
C SER A 160 -3.83 14.23 -9.42
N ARG A 161 -3.29 15.36 -8.96
CA ARG A 161 -3.08 16.58 -9.77
C ARG A 161 -1.74 16.59 -10.52
N GLY A 162 -1.14 15.45 -10.80
CA GLY A 162 0.14 15.30 -11.49
C GLY A 162 0.05 15.26 -13.01
N ALA A 163 -0.88 15.99 -13.64
CA ALA A 163 -1.03 16.01 -15.11
C ALA A 163 0.27 16.48 -15.78
N ASP A 164 0.86 17.59 -15.30
CA ASP A 164 2.08 18.15 -15.89
C ASP A 164 3.24 17.16 -15.92
N VAL A 165 3.39 16.36 -14.86
CA VAL A 165 4.42 15.31 -14.79
C VAL A 165 4.12 14.17 -15.77
N ARG A 166 2.85 13.75 -15.87
CA ARG A 166 2.46 12.70 -16.85
C ARG A 166 2.65 13.17 -18.28
N ASP A 167 2.25 14.40 -18.58
CA ASP A 167 2.39 15.02 -19.90
C ASP A 167 3.88 15.16 -20.30
N ALA A 168 4.73 15.61 -19.36
CA ALA A 168 6.18 15.67 -19.57
C ALA A 168 6.82 14.30 -19.84
N LEU A 169 6.21 13.22 -19.35
CA LEU A 169 6.66 11.85 -19.58
C LEU A 169 5.97 11.16 -20.75
N GLY A 170 5.01 11.82 -21.42
CA GLY A 170 4.23 11.25 -22.51
C GLY A 170 3.44 10.02 -22.08
N LEU A 171 2.79 10.08 -20.90
CA LEU A 171 2.02 8.99 -20.34
C LEU A 171 0.52 9.15 -20.62
N ASP A 172 -0.08 8.10 -21.14
CA ASP A 172 -1.54 7.99 -21.20
C ASP A 172 -2.11 7.65 -19.83
N PHE A 173 -3.25 8.25 -19.47
CA PHE A 173 -3.92 8.01 -18.19
C PHE A 173 -5.36 7.56 -18.43
N ALA A 174 -5.51 6.33 -18.90
CA ALA A 174 -6.78 5.74 -19.31
C ALA A 174 -7.63 5.30 -18.11
N GLY A 175 -8.94 5.33 -18.28
CA GLY A 175 -9.89 4.85 -17.28
C GLY A 175 -11.22 5.60 -17.31
N GLU A 176 -11.98 5.46 -16.23
CA GLU A 176 -13.34 6.00 -16.10
C GLU A 176 -13.48 6.97 -14.93
N THR A 177 -14.51 7.80 -15.00
CA THR A 177 -14.91 8.73 -13.94
C THR A 177 -16.36 8.41 -13.57
N PHE A 178 -16.67 8.29 -12.28
CA PHE A 178 -18.01 7.98 -11.82
C PHE A 178 -18.85 9.24 -11.68
N ASP A 179 -20.16 9.13 -11.92
CA ASP A 179 -21.04 10.30 -11.98
C ASP A 179 -21.37 10.86 -10.61
N ASP A 180 -21.75 9.99 -9.65
CA ASP A 180 -22.05 10.42 -8.28
C ASP A 180 -20.80 10.89 -7.56
N GLU A 181 -21.00 11.85 -6.67
CA GLU A 181 -19.98 12.42 -5.80
C GLU A 181 -20.13 11.87 -4.38
N PHE A 182 -19.13 12.15 -3.55
CA PHE A 182 -19.14 11.73 -2.16
C PHE A 182 -18.81 12.93 -1.28
N LEU A 183 -19.78 13.30 -0.43
CA LEU A 183 -19.57 14.22 0.66
C LEU A 183 -18.90 13.48 1.81
N ILE A 184 -17.73 13.92 2.20
CA ILE A 184 -16.92 13.33 3.27
C ILE A 184 -16.84 14.33 4.41
N CYS A 185 -17.16 13.89 5.63
CA CYS A 185 -17.03 14.70 6.83
C CYS A 185 -16.26 13.93 7.91
N ASP A 186 -15.31 14.59 8.53
CA ASP A 186 -14.72 14.14 9.80
C ASP A 186 -15.35 14.96 10.93
N ILE A 187 -15.97 14.27 11.88
CA ILE A 187 -16.63 14.87 13.04
C ILE A 187 -16.08 14.27 14.32
N ARG A 188 -16.00 15.06 15.38
CA ARG A 188 -15.76 14.56 16.73
C ARG A 188 -17.08 14.48 17.47
N VAL A 189 -17.40 13.30 18.01
CA VAL A 189 -18.65 13.02 18.72
C VAL A 189 -18.51 11.75 19.55
N GLU A 190 -19.17 11.71 20.71
CA GLU A 190 -19.27 10.48 21.50
C GLU A 190 -20.40 9.60 20.96
N LEU A 191 -20.06 8.44 20.39
CA LEU A 191 -20.99 7.42 19.92
C LEU A 191 -20.76 6.10 20.66
N PRO A 192 -21.27 5.94 21.89
CA PRO A 192 -21.02 4.76 22.71
C PRO A 192 -21.38 3.46 21.97
N GLY A 193 -20.42 2.52 21.94
CA GLY A 193 -20.55 1.23 21.25
C GLY A 193 -20.23 1.25 19.76
N TRP A 194 -19.79 2.40 19.20
CA TRP A 194 -19.35 2.49 17.80
C TRP A 194 -17.83 2.62 17.64
N GLU A 195 -17.10 2.70 18.71
CA GLU A 195 -15.65 2.98 18.75
C GLU A 195 -14.84 1.95 17.93
N HIS A 196 -15.40 0.74 17.80
CA HIS A 196 -14.77 -0.35 17.05
C HIS A 196 -15.67 -0.93 15.94
N GLU A 197 -16.64 -0.13 15.46
CA GLU A 197 -17.57 -0.56 14.42
C GLU A 197 -17.47 0.30 13.16
N ARG A 198 -17.21 -0.32 12.03
CA ARG A 198 -17.48 0.27 10.71
C ARG A 198 -18.89 -0.03 10.29
N ARG A 199 -19.65 0.97 9.87
CA ARG A 199 -21.03 0.82 9.40
C ARG A 199 -21.17 1.20 7.94
N PHE A 200 -21.80 0.33 7.16
CA PHE A 200 -22.10 0.55 5.75
C PHE A 200 -23.63 0.46 5.57
N CYS A 201 -24.26 1.56 5.20
CA CYS A 201 -25.68 1.66 5.04
C CYS A 201 -26.05 1.82 3.56
N PHE A 202 -26.71 0.83 2.97
CA PHE A 202 -27.31 0.90 1.65
C PHE A 202 -28.73 1.45 1.73
N ASP A 203 -29.07 2.44 0.89
CA ASP A 203 -30.40 3.03 0.75
C ASP A 203 -31.08 3.36 2.09
N PRO A 204 -30.40 4.00 3.07
CA PRO A 204 -31.07 4.38 4.29
C PRO A 204 -32.20 5.38 3.93
N PRO A 205 -33.33 5.40 4.68
CA PRO A 205 -34.48 6.26 4.35
C PRO A 205 -34.15 7.75 4.23
N TRP A 206 -33.08 8.18 4.89
CA TRP A 206 -32.56 9.55 4.87
C TRP A 206 -31.48 9.82 3.81
N ASN A 207 -31.07 8.82 3.02
CA ASN A 207 -30.24 8.97 1.80
C ASN A 207 -30.68 7.93 0.74
N PRO A 208 -31.91 8.00 0.22
CA PRO A 208 -32.52 6.96 -0.61
C PRO A 208 -31.76 6.77 -1.92
N GLY A 209 -31.63 5.52 -2.35
CA GLY A 209 -30.93 5.13 -3.58
C GLY A 209 -29.41 5.19 -3.50
N ARG A 210 -28.84 5.67 -2.39
CA ARG A 210 -27.41 5.90 -2.19
C ARG A 210 -26.94 5.27 -0.89
N GLN A 211 -25.62 5.18 -0.70
CA GLN A 211 -25.03 4.64 0.51
C GLN A 211 -24.45 5.72 1.42
N VAL A 212 -24.27 5.33 2.67
CA VAL A 212 -23.56 6.09 3.69
C VAL A 212 -22.64 5.15 4.47
N LEU A 213 -21.42 5.59 4.72
CA LEU A 213 -20.42 4.87 5.51
C LEU A 213 -20.08 5.68 6.76
N VAL A 214 -19.81 4.96 7.86
CA VAL A 214 -19.27 5.55 9.08
C VAL A 214 -18.08 4.73 9.52
N HIS A 215 -16.96 5.43 9.74
CA HIS A 215 -15.70 4.84 10.16
C HIS A 215 -15.20 5.47 11.46
N PRO A 216 -14.89 4.69 12.50
CA PRO A 216 -14.22 5.23 13.68
C PRO A 216 -12.76 5.55 13.37
N CYS A 217 -12.28 6.63 13.96
CA CYS A 217 -10.89 7.08 14.00
C CYS A 217 -10.49 7.39 15.45
N PRO A 218 -9.22 7.67 15.78
CA PRO A 218 -8.79 8.07 17.11
C PRO A 218 -9.55 9.29 17.66
N ASP A 219 -9.56 9.45 18.97
CA ASP A 219 -10.06 10.63 19.70
C ASP A 219 -11.55 10.94 19.45
N SER A 220 -12.39 9.90 19.47
CA SER A 220 -13.84 10.02 19.18
C SER A 220 -14.15 10.71 17.85
N VAL A 221 -13.22 10.63 16.88
CA VAL A 221 -13.45 11.13 15.54
C VAL A 221 -14.12 10.05 14.71
N TYR A 222 -15.12 10.45 13.95
CA TYR A 222 -15.79 9.58 12.98
C TYR A 222 -15.75 10.22 11.60
N ARG A 223 -15.33 9.44 10.61
CA ARG A 223 -15.51 9.77 9.21
C ARG A 223 -16.84 9.28 8.72
N ILE A 224 -17.58 10.17 8.08
CA ILE A 224 -18.87 9.84 7.45
C ILE A 224 -18.76 10.19 5.97
N ASP A 225 -19.03 9.21 5.11
CA ASP A 225 -19.02 9.33 3.66
C ASP A 225 -20.43 9.16 3.13
N TRP A 226 -21.06 10.23 2.63
CA TRP A 226 -22.35 10.16 1.93
C TRP A 226 -22.12 10.13 0.43
N GLN A 227 -22.67 9.15 -0.27
CA GLN A 227 -22.86 9.26 -1.70
C GLN A 227 -23.94 10.33 -1.95
N VAL A 228 -23.63 11.29 -2.82
CA VAL A 228 -24.51 12.41 -3.19
C VAL A 228 -24.64 12.49 -4.72
N PRO A 229 -25.70 13.14 -5.25
CA PRO A 229 -25.89 13.25 -6.69
C PRO A 229 -24.78 14.08 -7.36
N PRO A 230 -24.61 13.92 -8.68
CA PRO A 230 -23.73 14.78 -9.46
C PRO A 230 -24.08 16.25 -9.29
N GLY A 231 -23.05 17.10 -9.16
CA GLY A 231 -23.22 18.54 -8.99
C GLY A 231 -23.76 18.94 -7.61
N PHE A 232 -23.51 18.13 -6.58
CA PHE A 232 -23.88 18.45 -5.22
C PHE A 232 -23.17 19.73 -4.75
N ASP A 233 -23.97 20.74 -4.35
CA ASP A 233 -23.47 22.02 -3.88
C ASP A 233 -23.32 22.03 -2.36
N LEU A 234 -22.11 21.79 -1.89
CA LEU A 234 -21.79 21.82 -0.45
C LEU A 234 -22.02 23.19 0.18
N ALA A 235 -21.77 24.28 -0.55
CA ALA A 235 -21.93 25.62 0.00
C ALA A 235 -23.43 25.95 0.23
N ALA A 236 -24.29 25.55 -0.71
CA ALA A 236 -25.75 25.66 -0.55
C ALA A 236 -26.25 24.78 0.60
N GLU A 237 -25.77 23.55 0.72
CA GLU A 237 -26.15 22.61 1.80
C GLU A 237 -25.72 23.14 3.19
N GLU A 238 -24.57 23.81 3.28
CA GLU A 238 -24.14 24.50 4.52
C GLU A 238 -25.02 25.70 4.84
N ALA A 239 -25.31 26.54 3.85
CA ALA A 239 -26.06 27.77 4.05
C ALA A 239 -27.50 27.54 4.51
N ASP A 240 -28.12 26.43 4.07
CA ASP A 240 -29.51 26.10 4.45
C ASP A 240 -29.60 25.16 5.66
N GLY A 241 -28.47 24.81 6.29
CA GLY A 241 -28.37 23.88 7.43
C GLY A 241 -28.54 22.40 7.05
N GLY A 242 -28.49 22.07 5.77
CA GLY A 242 -28.61 20.70 5.25
C GLY A 242 -27.50 19.79 5.77
N LEU A 243 -26.29 20.28 5.84
CA LEU A 243 -25.15 19.53 6.36
C LEU A 243 -25.38 19.12 7.83
N ASP A 244 -25.83 20.03 8.70
CA ASP A 244 -26.16 19.71 10.09
C ASP A 244 -27.28 18.68 10.16
N ARG A 245 -28.34 18.85 9.35
CA ARG A 245 -29.44 17.87 9.29
C ARG A 245 -28.95 16.47 8.88
N ARG A 246 -28.01 16.35 7.93
CA ARG A 246 -27.41 15.07 7.54
C ARG A 246 -26.65 14.44 8.69
N ILE A 247 -25.78 15.19 9.33
CA ILE A 247 -24.95 14.70 10.44
C ILE A 247 -25.87 14.25 11.59
N ARG A 248 -26.89 15.03 11.94
CA ARG A 248 -27.85 14.69 13.01
C ARG A 248 -28.65 13.42 12.74
N ARG A 249 -28.84 13.01 11.49
CA ARG A 249 -29.46 11.70 11.20
C ARG A 249 -28.64 10.52 11.73
N ILE A 250 -27.33 10.72 11.94
CA ILE A 250 -26.41 9.71 12.46
C ILE A 250 -26.17 9.89 13.96
N VAL A 251 -25.87 11.14 14.39
CA VAL A 251 -25.47 11.41 15.77
C VAL A 251 -26.65 11.72 16.69
N GLY A 252 -27.85 12.01 16.17
CA GLY A 252 -29.02 12.46 16.92
C GLY A 252 -28.79 13.86 17.51
N GLU A 253 -29.30 14.07 18.74
CA GLU A 253 -29.17 15.34 19.47
C GLU A 253 -27.81 15.50 20.17
N ARG A 254 -26.86 14.60 19.96
CA ARG A 254 -25.52 14.69 20.58
C ARG A 254 -24.77 15.91 20.07
N PRO A 255 -24.03 16.61 20.93
CA PRO A 255 -23.12 17.65 20.49
C PRO A 255 -22.01 17.02 19.65
N TYR A 256 -21.65 17.67 18.55
CA TYR A 256 -20.54 17.27 17.70
C TYR A 256 -19.74 18.49 17.25
N GLU A 257 -18.49 18.27 16.89
CA GLU A 257 -17.61 19.23 16.25
C GLU A 257 -17.30 18.79 14.81
N LEU A 258 -17.56 19.64 13.82
CA LEU A 258 -17.16 19.38 12.44
C LEU A 258 -15.69 19.76 12.25
N LEU A 259 -14.82 18.77 12.08
CA LEU A 259 -13.38 18.97 11.93
C LEU A 259 -12.98 19.26 10.48
N TRP A 260 -13.60 18.56 9.54
CA TRP A 260 -13.26 18.67 8.12
C TRP A 260 -14.40 18.16 7.24
N ARG A 261 -14.54 18.72 6.04
CA ARG A 261 -15.47 18.28 5.01
C ARG A 261 -14.95 18.57 3.62
N SER A 262 -15.36 17.75 2.68
CA SER A 262 -15.05 17.91 1.26
C SER A 262 -16.00 17.09 0.40
N VAL A 263 -16.10 17.46 -0.88
CA VAL A 263 -16.80 16.66 -1.89
C VAL A 263 -15.79 16.13 -2.89
N TYR A 264 -15.85 14.83 -3.15
CA TYR A 264 -14.96 14.15 -4.09
C TYR A 264 -15.74 13.44 -5.17
N ARG A 265 -15.22 13.51 -6.38
CA ARG A 265 -15.61 12.67 -7.49
C ARG A 265 -14.55 11.59 -7.68
N PHE A 266 -14.97 10.34 -7.75
CA PHE A 266 -14.04 9.22 -7.85
C PHE A 266 -13.70 8.89 -9.29
N HIS A 267 -12.47 8.41 -9.46
CA HIS A 267 -11.91 7.98 -10.72
C HIS A 267 -11.30 6.60 -10.56
N SER A 268 -11.27 5.85 -11.65
CA SER A 268 -10.54 4.61 -11.78
C SER A 268 -9.66 4.72 -13.02
N ARG A 269 -8.37 5.04 -12.86
CA ARG A 269 -7.45 5.33 -13.95
C ARG A 269 -6.09 4.71 -13.72
N LEU A 270 -5.40 4.35 -14.78
CA LEU A 270 -4.06 3.78 -14.75
C LEU A 270 -3.22 4.35 -15.91
N VAL A 271 -1.97 4.70 -15.62
CA VAL A 271 -0.99 5.04 -16.67
C VAL A 271 -0.65 3.80 -17.50
N ASP A 272 -0.28 4.00 -18.76
CA ASP A 272 0.20 2.93 -19.64
C ASP A 272 1.56 2.38 -19.20
N ARG A 273 2.41 3.20 -18.58
CA ARG A 273 3.75 2.83 -18.11
C ARG A 273 4.05 3.46 -16.76
N MET A 274 4.54 2.68 -15.80
CA MET A 274 4.97 3.16 -14.48
C MET A 274 6.47 3.50 -14.44
N ARG A 275 7.22 3.25 -15.52
CA ARG A 275 8.61 3.67 -15.70
C ARG A 275 8.79 4.27 -17.09
N VAL A 276 9.42 5.44 -17.17
CA VAL A 276 9.86 6.08 -18.41
C VAL A 276 11.34 6.46 -18.25
N GLY A 277 12.21 5.68 -18.85
CA GLY A 277 13.66 5.87 -18.71
C GLY A 277 14.11 5.80 -17.25
N ARG A 278 14.56 6.92 -16.70
CA ARG A 278 15.04 7.08 -15.32
C ARG A 278 14.00 7.65 -14.35
N VAL A 279 12.77 7.77 -14.77
CA VAL A 279 11.66 8.25 -13.94
C VAL A 279 10.71 7.09 -13.62
N LEU A 280 10.46 6.83 -12.35
CA LEU A 280 9.50 5.86 -11.83
C LEU A 280 8.29 6.62 -11.28
N VAL A 281 7.08 6.30 -11.75
CA VAL A 281 5.84 6.98 -11.33
C VAL A 281 5.10 6.11 -10.33
N ALA A 282 4.64 6.69 -9.22
CA ALA A 282 4.03 5.96 -8.10
C ALA A 282 2.79 6.68 -7.53
N GLY A 283 1.94 5.92 -6.83
CA GLY A 283 0.74 6.40 -6.16
C GLY A 283 -0.28 6.99 -7.12
N ASP A 284 -1.03 8.01 -6.67
CA ASP A 284 -2.10 8.65 -7.46
C ASP A 284 -1.59 9.28 -8.78
N GLY A 285 -0.29 9.51 -8.91
CA GLY A 285 0.35 9.92 -10.17
C GLY A 285 0.30 8.83 -11.23
N ALA A 286 0.38 7.57 -10.82
CA ALA A 286 0.35 6.39 -11.68
C ALA A 286 -1.06 5.76 -11.79
N HIS A 287 -1.83 5.74 -10.70
CA HIS A 287 -3.15 5.10 -10.64
C HIS A 287 -4.09 5.84 -9.70
N LEU A 288 -5.27 6.18 -10.17
CA LEU A 288 -6.38 6.66 -9.35
C LEU A 288 -7.32 5.50 -9.07
N LEU A 289 -7.62 5.28 -7.80
CA LEU A 289 -8.46 4.18 -7.34
C LEU A 289 -9.61 4.73 -6.50
N ALA A 290 -10.81 4.23 -6.72
CA ALA A 290 -11.92 4.52 -5.83
C ALA A 290 -11.60 4.05 -4.39
N PRO A 291 -12.10 4.71 -3.33
CA PRO A 291 -11.61 4.51 -1.96
C PRO A 291 -12.05 3.16 -1.34
N PHE A 292 -13.00 2.48 -1.97
CA PHE A 292 -13.54 1.22 -1.44
C PHE A 292 -12.48 0.10 -1.42
N GLY A 293 -12.25 -0.42 -0.21
CA GLY A 293 -11.19 -1.39 0.05
C GLY A 293 -9.85 -0.76 0.42
N ALA A 294 -9.80 0.58 0.61
CA ALA A 294 -8.61 1.31 1.06
C ALA A 294 -7.36 1.08 0.18
N ARG A 295 -7.51 1.10 -1.16
CA ARG A 295 -6.47 0.64 -2.08
C ARG A 295 -5.49 1.73 -2.50
N GLY A 296 -5.92 3.00 -2.59
CA GLY A 296 -5.11 4.07 -3.18
C GLY A 296 -3.77 4.28 -2.49
N LEU A 297 -3.79 4.80 -1.27
CA LEU A 297 -2.56 5.06 -0.50
C LEU A 297 -1.75 3.79 -0.25
N ASN A 298 -2.41 2.70 0.12
CA ASN A 298 -1.73 1.42 0.39
C ASN A 298 -1.00 0.88 -0.85
N SER A 299 -1.56 1.01 -2.05
CA SER A 299 -0.87 0.66 -3.29
C SER A 299 0.31 1.58 -3.57
N GLY A 300 0.15 2.89 -3.38
CA GLY A 300 1.23 3.86 -3.59
C GLY A 300 2.44 3.63 -2.66
N VAL A 301 2.19 3.24 -1.41
CA VAL A 301 3.28 2.86 -0.48
C VAL A 301 3.98 1.58 -0.95
N ALA A 302 3.24 0.59 -1.45
CA ALA A 302 3.83 -0.63 -2.01
C ALA A 302 4.60 -0.35 -3.32
N ASP A 303 4.20 0.65 -4.12
CA ASP A 303 4.96 1.05 -5.30
C ASP A 303 6.36 1.53 -4.92
N VAL A 304 6.44 2.43 -3.95
CA VAL A 304 7.74 3.01 -3.55
C VAL A 304 8.59 2.04 -2.74
N ASP A 305 7.99 1.08 -2.02
CA ASP A 305 8.72 -0.01 -1.39
C ASP A 305 9.41 -0.90 -2.45
N ASN A 306 8.69 -1.24 -3.51
CA ASN A 306 9.23 -1.99 -4.65
C ASN A 306 10.32 -1.20 -5.40
N ALA A 307 10.12 0.11 -5.62
CA ALA A 307 11.08 0.96 -6.32
C ALA A 307 12.38 1.17 -5.53
N ALA A 308 12.28 1.40 -4.21
CA ALA A 308 13.42 1.85 -3.40
C ALA A 308 14.54 0.81 -3.30
N TRP A 309 14.23 -0.48 -3.15
CA TRP A 309 15.28 -1.50 -3.10
C TRP A 309 15.91 -1.72 -4.47
N LYS A 310 15.13 -1.68 -5.55
CA LYS A 310 15.63 -1.83 -6.92
C LYS A 310 16.57 -0.69 -7.30
N LEU A 311 16.18 0.55 -7.01
CA LEU A 311 17.05 1.72 -7.21
C LEU A 311 18.35 1.61 -6.41
N ALA A 312 18.28 1.20 -5.14
CA ALA A 312 19.47 1.05 -4.31
C ALA A 312 20.42 -0.03 -4.84
N PHE A 313 19.89 -1.15 -5.36
CA PHE A 313 20.71 -2.23 -5.90
C PHE A 313 21.41 -1.81 -7.21
N VAL A 314 20.69 -1.12 -8.09
CA VAL A 314 21.27 -0.63 -9.36
C VAL A 314 22.32 0.45 -9.11
N LEU A 315 22.02 1.44 -8.25
CA LEU A 315 22.97 2.52 -7.94
C LEU A 315 24.23 2.06 -7.22
N ARG A 316 24.17 0.92 -6.53
CA ARG A 316 25.36 0.29 -5.91
C ARG A 316 26.09 -0.69 -6.81
N GLY A 317 25.61 -0.89 -8.02
CA GLY A 317 26.16 -1.88 -8.94
C GLY A 317 25.94 -3.34 -8.49
N TRP A 318 24.93 -3.58 -7.62
CA TRP A 318 24.57 -4.93 -7.17
C TRP A 318 23.66 -5.66 -8.17
N ALA A 319 23.00 -4.89 -9.02
CA ALA A 319 22.18 -5.37 -10.14
C ALA A 319 22.29 -4.42 -11.34
N GLY A 320 21.94 -4.91 -12.52
CA GLY A 320 21.88 -4.10 -13.74
C GLY A 320 20.55 -3.32 -13.89
N GLU A 321 20.51 -2.41 -14.85
CA GLU A 321 19.34 -1.59 -15.22
C GLU A 321 18.07 -2.42 -15.52
N ALA A 322 18.23 -3.67 -15.97
CA ALA A 322 17.11 -4.58 -16.23
C ALA A 322 16.23 -4.79 -14.99
N LEU A 323 16.81 -4.73 -13.77
CA LEU A 323 16.06 -4.83 -12.53
C LEU A 323 15.00 -3.71 -12.40
N LEU A 324 15.30 -2.49 -12.87
CA LEU A 324 14.34 -1.38 -12.81
C LEU A 324 13.19 -1.54 -13.81
N GLY A 325 13.36 -2.32 -14.89
CA GLY A 325 12.26 -2.66 -15.81
C GLY A 325 11.15 -3.41 -15.09
N THR A 326 11.51 -4.32 -14.20
CA THR A 326 10.57 -5.13 -13.44
C THR A 326 9.71 -4.33 -12.44
N TYR A 327 10.04 -3.06 -12.16
CA TYR A 327 9.17 -2.16 -11.43
C TYR A 327 7.84 -1.96 -12.16
N HIS A 328 7.91 -1.66 -13.46
CA HIS A 328 6.69 -1.56 -14.28
C HIS A 328 5.92 -2.88 -14.29
N ASP A 329 6.60 -3.99 -14.60
CA ASP A 329 5.94 -5.30 -14.73
C ASP A 329 5.15 -5.67 -13.48
N GLU A 330 5.77 -5.52 -12.30
CA GLU A 330 5.17 -5.90 -11.02
C GLU A 330 4.10 -4.88 -10.56
N ARG A 331 4.41 -3.58 -10.60
CA ARG A 331 3.52 -2.57 -10.02
C ARG A 331 2.37 -2.18 -10.93
N HIS A 332 2.56 -2.23 -12.24
CA HIS A 332 1.47 -2.03 -13.19
C HIS A 332 0.46 -3.18 -13.14
N ALA A 333 0.91 -4.44 -13.00
CA ALA A 333 0.04 -5.59 -12.79
C ALA A 333 -0.77 -5.44 -11.48
N ALA A 334 -0.12 -5.02 -10.38
CA ALA A 334 -0.78 -4.76 -9.11
C ALA A 334 -1.82 -3.62 -9.19
N ALA A 335 -1.48 -2.53 -9.88
CA ALA A 335 -2.39 -1.40 -10.09
C ALA A 335 -3.59 -1.79 -10.95
N ARG A 336 -3.38 -2.59 -12.00
CA ARG A 336 -4.47 -3.10 -12.86
C ARG A 336 -5.44 -3.97 -12.07
N GLU A 337 -4.96 -4.93 -11.27
CA GLU A 337 -5.82 -5.72 -10.39
C GLU A 337 -6.67 -4.81 -9.48
N ASN A 338 -6.04 -3.78 -8.89
CA ASN A 338 -6.75 -2.85 -8.03
C ASN A 338 -7.79 -2.01 -8.80
N VAL A 339 -7.48 -1.56 -10.02
CA VAL A 339 -8.42 -0.86 -10.90
C VAL A 339 -9.62 -1.77 -11.20
N ASP A 340 -9.38 -3.02 -11.61
CA ASP A 340 -10.45 -3.96 -11.97
C ASP A 340 -11.38 -4.26 -10.79
N VAL A 341 -10.80 -4.52 -9.60
CA VAL A 341 -11.57 -4.79 -8.37
C VAL A 341 -12.36 -3.56 -7.93
N THR A 342 -11.76 -2.38 -7.93
CA THR A 342 -12.47 -1.16 -7.51
C THR A 342 -13.52 -0.73 -8.52
N ALA A 343 -13.29 -0.90 -9.82
CA ALA A 343 -14.28 -0.63 -10.85
C ALA A 343 -15.50 -1.57 -10.73
N ALA A 344 -15.27 -2.86 -10.44
CA ALA A 344 -16.36 -3.81 -10.19
C ALA A 344 -17.20 -3.39 -8.98
N THR A 345 -16.56 -3.04 -7.87
CA THR A 345 -17.22 -2.52 -6.67
C THR A 345 -18.00 -1.25 -6.97
N MET A 346 -17.39 -0.30 -7.69
CA MET A 346 -18.06 0.96 -8.04
C MET A 346 -19.29 0.77 -8.91
N ARG A 347 -19.28 -0.16 -9.88
CA ARG A 347 -20.48 -0.49 -10.68
C ARG A 347 -21.63 -0.99 -9.83
N PHE A 348 -21.36 -1.66 -8.71
CA PHE A 348 -22.39 -2.04 -7.75
C PHE A 348 -22.86 -0.84 -6.89
N LEU A 349 -21.92 -0.02 -6.41
CA LEU A 349 -22.22 1.11 -5.52
C LEU A 349 -22.84 2.30 -6.25
N VAL A 350 -22.35 2.61 -7.45
CA VAL A 350 -22.80 3.71 -8.31
C VAL A 350 -23.24 3.13 -9.66
N PRO A 351 -24.41 2.49 -9.73
CA PRO A 351 -24.85 1.82 -10.94
C PRO A 351 -25.13 2.81 -12.08
N HIS A 352 -24.58 2.50 -13.24
CA HIS A 352 -24.88 3.23 -14.49
C HIS A 352 -26.11 2.64 -15.17
N GLY A 353 -27.15 3.45 -15.28
CA GLY A 353 -28.36 3.08 -15.99
C GLY A 353 -29.29 2.11 -15.24
N PRO A 354 -30.48 1.81 -15.86
CA PRO A 354 -31.54 1.10 -15.18
C PRO A 354 -31.23 -0.36 -14.88
N ASP A 355 -30.45 -1.04 -15.72
CA ASP A 355 -30.16 -2.47 -15.58
C ASP A 355 -29.24 -2.75 -14.37
N GLN A 356 -28.16 -1.96 -14.21
CA GLN A 356 -27.28 -2.08 -13.05
C GLN A 356 -27.99 -1.67 -11.76
N ALA A 357 -28.81 -0.61 -11.79
CA ALA A 357 -29.64 -0.20 -10.66
C ALA A 357 -30.65 -1.29 -10.27
N ALA A 358 -31.25 -1.95 -11.25
CA ALA A 358 -32.16 -3.07 -10.99
C ALA A 358 -31.40 -4.30 -10.43
N HIS A 359 -30.19 -4.60 -10.94
CA HIS A 359 -29.34 -5.65 -10.41
C HIS A 359 -29.00 -5.38 -8.94
N ARG A 360 -28.50 -4.17 -8.62
CA ARG A 360 -28.19 -3.76 -7.25
C ARG A 360 -29.40 -3.94 -6.32
N ARG A 361 -30.57 -3.45 -6.70
CA ARG A 361 -31.81 -3.61 -5.91
C ARG A 361 -32.15 -5.08 -5.69
N ARG A 362 -32.16 -5.91 -6.74
CA ARG A 362 -32.46 -7.35 -6.61
C ARG A 362 -31.51 -8.04 -5.65
N THR A 363 -30.21 -7.71 -5.71
CA THR A 363 -29.18 -8.26 -4.82
C THR A 363 -29.42 -7.87 -3.37
N LEU A 364 -29.68 -6.58 -3.11
CA LEU A 364 -29.96 -6.08 -1.76
C LEU A 364 -31.28 -6.63 -1.21
N ASP A 365 -32.35 -6.68 -2.02
CA ASP A 365 -33.64 -7.26 -1.62
C ASP A 365 -33.52 -8.77 -1.35
N ALA A 366 -32.70 -9.50 -2.11
CA ALA A 366 -32.43 -10.92 -1.86
C ALA A 366 -31.67 -11.12 -0.55
N ALA A 367 -30.64 -10.33 -0.31
CA ALA A 367 -29.88 -10.36 0.94
C ALA A 367 -30.72 -10.00 2.16
N ALA A 368 -31.68 -9.09 2.03
CA ALA A 368 -32.63 -8.76 3.09
C ALA A 368 -33.56 -9.93 3.44
N ARG A 369 -33.90 -10.78 2.45
CA ARG A 369 -34.70 -11.99 2.68
C ARG A 369 -33.88 -13.16 3.22
N ASP A 370 -32.62 -13.27 2.82
CA ASP A 370 -31.67 -14.30 3.30
C ASP A 370 -30.32 -13.65 3.67
N PRO A 371 -30.20 -13.16 4.92
CA PRO A 371 -28.96 -12.52 5.39
C PRO A 371 -27.71 -13.42 5.32
N ARG A 372 -27.86 -14.74 5.25
CA ARG A 372 -26.71 -15.67 5.12
C ARG A 372 -26.00 -15.50 3.78
N SER A 373 -26.72 -15.10 2.73
CA SER A 373 -26.15 -14.82 1.41
C SER A 373 -25.53 -13.44 1.31
N ALA A 374 -25.82 -12.52 2.23
CA ALA A 374 -25.41 -11.12 2.14
C ALA A 374 -23.90 -10.93 2.09
N ALA A 375 -23.17 -11.67 2.90
CA ALA A 375 -21.70 -11.56 3.00
C ALA A 375 -20.96 -11.93 1.70
N THR A 376 -21.58 -12.74 0.84
CA THR A 376 -21.00 -13.22 -0.43
C THR A 376 -21.55 -12.50 -1.65
N SER A 377 -22.79 -11.97 -1.57
CA SER A 377 -23.48 -11.37 -2.69
C SER A 377 -23.35 -9.84 -2.79
N ILE A 378 -23.09 -9.17 -1.65
CA ILE A 378 -22.99 -7.71 -1.61
C ILE A 378 -21.53 -7.29 -1.73
N ASP A 379 -21.23 -6.50 -2.76
CA ASP A 379 -19.93 -5.86 -2.91
C ASP A 379 -19.92 -4.48 -2.23
N SER A 380 -19.35 -4.41 -1.03
CA SER A 380 -19.11 -3.17 -0.28
C SER A 380 -17.63 -2.75 -0.30
N GLY A 381 -16.82 -3.34 -1.18
CA GLY A 381 -15.38 -3.15 -1.29
C GLY A 381 -14.58 -4.14 -0.43
N ARG A 382 -13.86 -5.04 -1.09
CA ARG A 382 -12.90 -5.93 -0.44
C ARG A 382 -11.65 -5.13 -0.08
N PHE A 383 -11.12 -5.29 1.13
CA PHE A 383 -9.82 -4.73 1.50
C PHE A 383 -8.73 -5.21 0.55
N ALA A 384 -7.78 -4.33 0.24
CA ALA A 384 -6.59 -4.70 -0.49
C ALA A 384 -5.79 -5.72 0.34
N GLU A 385 -5.24 -6.67 -0.35
CA GLU A 385 -4.21 -7.57 0.13
C GLU A 385 -2.94 -7.26 -0.66
N PRO A 386 -1.73 -7.59 -0.14
CA PRO A 386 -0.51 -7.42 -0.91
C PRO A 386 -0.64 -8.12 -2.26
N PHE A 387 -0.15 -7.50 -3.33
CA PHE A 387 -0.11 -8.15 -4.63
C PHE A 387 0.97 -9.24 -4.62
N TRP A 388 0.66 -10.40 -5.17
CA TRP A 388 1.61 -11.50 -5.25
C TRP A 388 2.32 -11.48 -6.59
N TYR A 389 3.64 -11.51 -6.54
CA TYR A 389 4.51 -11.50 -7.71
C TYR A 389 4.77 -12.91 -8.25
N ALA A 390 3.75 -13.78 -8.26
CA ALA A 390 3.89 -15.15 -8.74
C ALA A 390 4.37 -15.23 -10.20
N ASP A 391 3.85 -14.32 -11.03
CA ASP A 391 4.19 -14.23 -12.46
C ASP A 391 5.34 -13.23 -12.76
N SER A 392 6.01 -12.71 -11.71
CA SER A 392 7.12 -11.79 -11.89
C SER A 392 8.32 -12.49 -12.54
N PRO A 393 9.04 -11.81 -13.46
CA PRO A 393 10.30 -12.34 -14.01
C PRO A 393 11.38 -12.56 -12.94
N LEU A 394 11.23 -11.92 -11.75
CA LEU A 394 12.15 -12.09 -10.62
C LEU A 394 11.84 -13.30 -9.74
N THR A 395 10.70 -13.95 -9.94
CA THR A 395 10.25 -15.08 -9.14
C THR A 395 10.68 -16.38 -9.79
N THR A 396 11.29 -17.28 -9.02
CA THR A 396 11.61 -18.65 -9.47
C THR A 396 10.41 -19.55 -9.12
N PRO A 397 9.67 -20.07 -10.10
CA PRO A 397 8.53 -20.95 -9.83
C PRO A 397 8.95 -22.22 -9.11
N ASP A 398 8.12 -22.67 -8.17
CA ASP A 398 8.26 -23.97 -7.50
C ASP A 398 7.04 -24.84 -7.84
N PRO A 399 7.21 -25.90 -8.65
CA PRO A 399 6.10 -26.80 -9.01
C PRO A 399 5.49 -27.53 -7.81
N THR A 400 6.22 -27.65 -6.70
CA THR A 400 5.73 -28.31 -5.48
C THR A 400 4.91 -27.36 -4.58
N ARG A 401 4.96 -26.06 -4.85
CA ARG A 401 4.24 -24.99 -4.16
C ARG A 401 3.58 -24.03 -5.16
N PRO A 402 2.67 -24.53 -6.01
CA PRO A 402 2.02 -23.68 -6.98
C PRO A 402 1.18 -22.60 -6.26
N VAL A 403 1.39 -21.35 -6.63
CA VAL A 403 0.55 -20.24 -6.18
C VAL A 403 -0.68 -20.20 -7.08
N ALA A 404 -1.80 -20.73 -6.61
CA ALA A 404 -3.06 -20.83 -7.37
C ALA A 404 -3.92 -19.55 -7.33
N GLY A 405 -3.29 -18.38 -7.23
CA GLY A 405 -4.00 -17.12 -7.06
C GLY A 405 -4.32 -16.79 -5.59
N ARG A 406 -5.12 -15.75 -5.37
CA ARG A 406 -5.47 -15.31 -4.03
C ARG A 406 -6.40 -16.32 -3.34
N PRO A 407 -6.22 -16.59 -2.02
CA PRO A 407 -7.11 -17.48 -1.29
C PRO A 407 -8.52 -16.88 -1.21
N GLU A 408 -9.50 -17.74 -1.00
CA GLU A 408 -10.85 -17.32 -0.65
C GLU A 408 -10.83 -16.41 0.58
N LYS A 409 -11.81 -15.50 0.65
CA LYS A 409 -11.97 -14.60 1.80
C LYS A 409 -12.00 -15.41 3.10
N GLY A 410 -11.03 -15.17 3.95
CA GLY A 410 -10.93 -15.83 5.24
C GLY A 410 -10.04 -17.06 5.29
N ARG A 411 -9.37 -17.42 4.21
CA ARG A 411 -8.31 -18.43 4.18
C ARG A 411 -6.95 -17.77 4.25
N ASP A 412 -6.01 -18.40 4.92
CA ASP A 412 -4.61 -18.00 4.90
C ASP A 412 -3.97 -18.37 3.56
N CYS A 413 -3.02 -17.54 3.14
CA CYS A 413 -2.23 -17.82 1.95
C CYS A 413 -1.26 -18.97 2.21
N VAL A 414 -1.17 -19.92 1.28
CA VAL A 414 -0.08 -20.91 1.28
C VAL A 414 1.20 -20.19 0.83
N PRO A 415 2.27 -20.19 1.64
CA PRO A 415 3.53 -19.54 1.27
C PRO A 415 4.15 -20.22 0.05
N GLY A 416 4.67 -19.40 -0.86
CA GLY A 416 5.35 -19.87 -2.06
C GLY A 416 6.05 -18.71 -2.76
N PRO A 417 6.84 -18.98 -3.82
CA PRO A 417 7.48 -17.93 -4.59
C PRO A 417 6.48 -16.89 -5.13
N GLY A 418 6.81 -15.62 -4.97
CA GLY A 418 5.97 -14.48 -5.33
C GLY A 418 5.06 -13.98 -4.20
N VAL A 419 4.84 -14.76 -3.16
CA VAL A 419 4.02 -14.38 -2.01
C VAL A 419 4.84 -13.58 -1.00
N ILE A 420 4.21 -12.65 -0.29
CA ILE A 420 4.87 -11.95 0.82
C ILE A 420 5.10 -12.92 1.99
N VAL A 421 6.30 -12.89 2.58
CA VAL A 421 6.66 -13.78 3.68
C VAL A 421 5.76 -13.52 4.90
N PRO A 422 5.31 -14.58 5.63
CA PRO A 422 4.54 -14.38 6.85
C PRO A 422 5.33 -13.54 7.86
N ASP A 423 4.63 -12.67 8.60
CA ASP A 423 5.24 -11.86 9.64
C ASP A 423 4.95 -12.49 11.00
N VAL A 424 5.93 -13.13 11.56
CA VAL A 424 5.85 -13.80 12.86
C VAL A 424 6.86 -13.16 13.84
N PRO A 425 6.63 -13.24 15.15
CA PRO A 425 7.63 -12.87 16.14
C PRO A 425 8.90 -13.72 15.97
N VAL A 426 10.07 -13.08 16.03
CA VAL A 426 11.37 -13.75 15.97
C VAL A 426 12.33 -13.15 17.01
N THR A 427 13.37 -13.91 17.34
CA THR A 427 14.47 -13.46 18.23
C THR A 427 15.78 -13.62 17.49
N VAL A 428 16.50 -12.51 17.28
CA VAL A 428 17.82 -12.51 16.65
C VAL A 428 18.84 -12.11 17.72
N ALA A 429 19.65 -13.06 18.18
CA ALA A 429 20.53 -12.87 19.34
C ALA A 429 21.47 -11.65 19.23
N GLU A 430 22.03 -11.44 18.02
CA GLU A 430 22.98 -10.35 17.74
C GLU A 430 22.27 -9.00 17.42
N ARG A 431 20.94 -9.02 17.26
CA ARG A 431 20.12 -7.86 16.92
C ARG A 431 18.79 -7.88 17.67
N PRO A 432 18.78 -7.62 18.98
CA PRO A 432 17.59 -7.72 19.84
C PRO A 432 16.48 -6.71 19.48
N GLU A 433 16.81 -5.68 18.70
CA GLU A 433 15.83 -4.74 18.15
C GLU A 433 14.92 -5.38 17.08
N ILE A 434 15.35 -6.48 16.44
CA ILE A 434 14.55 -7.24 15.48
C ILE A 434 13.65 -8.21 16.25
N ARG A 435 12.35 -7.93 16.24
CA ARG A 435 11.32 -8.69 16.94
C ARG A 435 10.34 -9.40 16.03
N ARG A 436 10.39 -9.10 14.73
CA ARG A 436 9.49 -9.67 13.70
C ARG A 436 10.29 -10.09 12.48
N LEU A 437 9.82 -11.13 11.79
CA LEU A 437 10.51 -11.66 10.61
C LEU A 437 10.67 -10.59 9.53
N ARG A 438 9.64 -9.79 9.26
CA ARG A 438 9.71 -8.76 8.22
C ARG A 438 10.68 -7.63 8.56
N GLN A 439 10.94 -7.34 9.82
CA GLN A 439 12.04 -6.44 10.19
C GLN A 439 13.42 -7.01 9.81
N LEU A 440 13.60 -8.34 9.92
CA LEU A 440 14.83 -9.00 9.50
C LEU A 440 15.01 -8.94 7.97
N VAL A 441 13.98 -9.34 7.21
CA VAL A 441 14.08 -9.46 5.75
C VAL A 441 14.08 -8.12 5.03
N ARG A 442 13.51 -7.06 5.63
CA ARG A 442 13.58 -5.68 5.12
C ARG A 442 14.95 -5.03 5.32
N GLY A 443 16.01 -5.82 5.38
CA GLY A 443 17.40 -5.36 5.45
C GLY A 443 17.89 -4.65 4.19
N THR A 444 19.20 -4.40 4.13
CA THR A 444 19.82 -3.72 2.99
C THR A 444 20.05 -4.65 1.79
N GLY A 445 20.14 -5.96 2.01
CA GLY A 445 20.38 -6.99 1.01
C GLY A 445 19.26 -8.01 0.92
N LEU A 446 19.57 -9.16 0.33
CA LEU A 446 18.68 -10.32 0.27
C LEU A 446 18.74 -11.12 1.58
N THR A 447 17.71 -11.91 1.87
CA THR A 447 17.70 -12.81 3.03
C THR A 447 17.42 -14.24 2.58
N LEU A 448 18.20 -15.21 3.08
CA LEU A 448 17.95 -16.63 2.93
C LEU A 448 17.56 -17.21 4.29
N LEU A 449 16.30 -17.62 4.42
CA LEU A 449 15.80 -18.31 5.60
C LEU A 449 16.05 -19.80 5.41
N ARG A 450 16.93 -20.38 6.22
CA ARG A 450 17.36 -21.77 6.07
C ARG A 450 16.59 -22.68 7.03
N GLY A 451 16.02 -23.76 6.50
CA GLY A 451 15.49 -24.88 7.28
C GLY A 451 16.59 -25.73 7.95
N GLY A 452 16.18 -26.77 8.62
CA GLY A 452 17.08 -27.74 9.27
C GLY A 452 17.79 -27.23 10.51
N PRO A 453 18.76 -28.00 11.05
CA PRO A 453 19.54 -27.60 12.22
C PRO A 453 20.47 -26.42 11.89
N PRO A 454 20.82 -25.59 12.90
CA PRO A 454 21.82 -24.54 12.72
C PRO A 454 23.17 -25.13 12.28
N ASP A 455 23.76 -24.55 11.23
CA ASP A 455 25.03 -24.96 10.65
C ASP A 455 25.76 -23.72 10.10
N ALA A 456 26.78 -23.28 10.81
CA ALA A 456 27.56 -22.09 10.44
C ALA A 456 28.40 -22.30 9.18
N VAL A 457 28.94 -23.51 8.97
CA VAL A 457 29.77 -23.84 7.81
C VAL A 457 28.92 -23.77 6.54
N ALA A 458 27.76 -24.40 6.55
CA ALA A 458 26.82 -24.33 5.44
C ALA A 458 26.33 -22.89 5.17
N ALA A 459 26.11 -22.09 6.22
CA ALA A 459 25.74 -20.68 6.05
C ALA A 459 26.84 -19.87 5.36
N ASP A 460 28.11 -20.09 5.69
CA ASP A 460 29.25 -19.42 5.05
C ASP A 460 29.49 -19.89 3.61
N GLU A 461 29.20 -21.14 3.29
CA GLU A 461 29.20 -21.65 1.92
C GLU A 461 28.13 -20.96 1.05
N LEU A 462 26.92 -20.81 1.57
CA LEU A 462 25.85 -20.11 0.87
C LEU A 462 26.18 -18.62 0.64
N ARG A 463 26.81 -17.95 1.64
CA ARG A 463 27.27 -16.56 1.46
C ARG A 463 28.38 -16.45 0.41
N ARG A 464 29.31 -17.41 0.37
CA ARG A 464 30.38 -17.43 -0.65
C ARG A 464 29.80 -17.65 -2.05
N ALA A 465 28.87 -18.58 -2.22
CA ALA A 465 28.19 -18.81 -3.50
C ALA A 465 27.46 -17.51 -3.96
N ALA A 466 26.73 -16.86 -3.06
CA ALA A 466 26.08 -15.58 -3.37
C ALA A 466 27.08 -14.48 -3.78
N GLY A 467 28.22 -14.39 -3.10
CA GLY A 467 29.30 -13.44 -3.42
C GLY A 467 29.92 -13.64 -4.81
N GLY A 468 29.82 -14.83 -5.37
CA GLY A 468 30.20 -15.11 -6.76
C GLY A 468 29.22 -14.57 -7.78
N VAL A 469 27.99 -14.26 -7.40
CA VAL A 469 26.94 -13.74 -8.29
C VAL A 469 26.81 -12.22 -8.19
N THR A 470 26.85 -11.68 -6.97
CA THR A 470 26.60 -10.26 -6.70
C THR A 470 27.34 -9.79 -5.44
N PRO A 471 27.81 -8.53 -5.38
CA PRO A 471 28.30 -7.94 -4.15
C PRO A 471 27.17 -7.53 -3.18
N ALA A 472 25.92 -7.75 -3.51
CA ALA A 472 24.79 -7.50 -2.62
C ALA A 472 24.89 -8.39 -1.36
N PRO A 473 24.68 -7.84 -0.15
CA PRO A 473 24.72 -8.64 1.06
C PRO A 473 23.64 -9.74 1.06
N LEU A 474 24.02 -10.98 1.47
CA LEU A 474 23.09 -12.05 1.77
C LEU A 474 23.07 -12.33 3.27
N THR A 475 21.96 -12.02 3.93
CA THR A 475 21.71 -12.47 5.30
C THR A 475 21.25 -13.92 5.27
N VAL A 476 21.99 -14.84 5.90
CA VAL A 476 21.54 -16.23 6.07
C VAL A 476 21.08 -16.41 7.51
N ALA A 477 19.80 -16.68 7.72
CA ALA A 477 19.19 -16.88 9.02
C ALA A 477 18.61 -18.31 9.13
N ASN A 478 18.94 -19.01 10.24
CA ASN A 478 18.37 -20.32 10.49
C ASN A 478 17.00 -20.17 11.17
N ILE A 479 15.96 -20.77 10.57
CA ILE A 479 14.59 -20.66 11.03
C ILE A 479 14.44 -21.14 12.47
N ARG A 480 15.04 -22.28 12.85
CA ARG A 480 14.93 -22.84 14.20
C ARG A 480 15.66 -21.98 15.25
N ALA A 481 16.72 -21.27 14.84
CA ALA A 481 17.48 -20.42 15.74
C ALA A 481 16.75 -19.10 16.02
N ILE A 482 16.06 -18.52 15.03
CA ILE A 482 15.35 -17.25 15.20
C ILE A 482 13.91 -17.42 15.70
N ASP A 483 13.32 -18.63 15.55
CA ASP A 483 11.99 -18.97 16.06
C ASP A 483 12.00 -20.36 16.74
N PRO A 484 12.38 -20.42 18.01
CA PRO A 484 12.34 -21.66 18.80
C PRO A 484 10.91 -22.20 19.01
N SER A 485 9.88 -21.35 18.80
CA SER A 485 8.47 -21.76 18.95
C SER A 485 8.00 -22.68 17.82
N GLY A 486 8.68 -22.62 16.67
CA GLY A 486 8.30 -23.34 15.45
C GLY A 486 7.17 -22.70 14.65
N ALA A 487 6.67 -21.52 15.06
CA ALA A 487 5.57 -20.83 14.37
C ALA A 487 5.95 -20.43 12.94
N LEU A 488 7.20 -19.99 12.72
CA LEU A 488 7.71 -19.63 11.40
C LEU A 488 7.83 -20.87 10.49
N ALA A 489 8.40 -21.97 11.04
CA ALA A 489 8.54 -23.23 10.29
C ALA A 489 7.16 -23.76 9.88
N ALA A 490 6.18 -23.70 10.78
CA ALA A 490 4.80 -24.09 10.50
C ALA A 490 4.14 -23.17 9.47
N ALA A 491 4.29 -21.84 9.61
CA ALA A 491 3.71 -20.84 8.70
C ALA A 491 4.27 -20.95 7.27
N LEU A 492 5.55 -21.32 7.12
CA LEU A 492 6.19 -21.56 5.81
C LEU A 492 6.00 -23.00 5.31
N ALA A 493 5.53 -23.93 6.15
CA ALA A 493 5.58 -25.37 5.88
C ALA A 493 6.98 -25.81 5.42
N THR A 494 8.03 -25.34 6.13
CA THR A 494 9.44 -25.51 5.75
C THR A 494 9.90 -26.94 5.96
N ARG A 495 10.63 -27.49 4.97
CA ARG A 495 11.41 -28.72 5.10
C ARG A 495 12.85 -28.42 5.54
N ASP A 496 13.53 -29.40 6.12
CA ASP A 496 14.88 -29.22 6.68
C ASP A 496 15.95 -28.95 5.59
N ASP A 497 15.71 -29.40 4.38
CA ASP A 497 16.61 -29.28 3.23
C ASP A 497 16.36 -28.01 2.38
N GLU A 498 15.47 -27.10 2.83
CA GLU A 498 15.05 -25.92 2.07
C GLU A 498 15.66 -24.62 2.56
N GLY A 499 15.88 -23.70 1.61
CA GLY A 499 16.19 -22.30 1.82
C GLY A 499 15.19 -21.40 1.09
N TRP A 500 14.65 -20.42 1.80
CA TRP A 500 13.68 -19.45 1.28
C TRP A 500 14.39 -18.13 0.99
N LEU A 501 14.62 -17.84 -0.28
CA LEU A 501 15.23 -16.57 -0.70
C LEU A 501 14.16 -15.48 -0.69
N VAL A 502 14.38 -14.46 0.15
CA VAL A 502 13.42 -13.35 0.36
C VAL A 502 14.04 -12.05 -0.10
N ARG A 503 13.26 -11.26 -0.84
CA ARG A 503 13.60 -9.92 -1.35
C ARG A 503 13.52 -8.87 -0.22
N PRO A 504 14.18 -7.69 -0.40
CA PRO A 504 14.11 -6.60 0.57
C PRO A 504 12.71 -5.99 0.77
N ASP A 505 11.78 -6.22 -0.14
CA ASP A 505 10.35 -5.87 -0.03
C ASP A 505 9.49 -7.01 0.55
N ALA A 506 10.15 -7.96 1.23
CA ALA A 506 9.56 -9.09 1.95
C ALA A 506 8.83 -10.13 1.06
N HIS A 507 9.02 -10.12 -0.26
CA HIS A 507 8.46 -11.17 -1.13
C HIS A 507 9.43 -12.34 -1.27
N ILE A 508 8.90 -13.55 -1.27
CA ILE A 508 9.65 -14.78 -1.49
C ILE A 508 10.02 -14.86 -2.97
N ALA A 509 11.32 -14.83 -3.29
CA ALA A 509 11.81 -14.93 -4.67
C ALA A 509 11.93 -16.38 -5.15
N ALA A 510 12.34 -17.28 -4.25
CA ALA A 510 12.57 -18.69 -4.56
C ALA A 510 12.53 -19.55 -3.30
N VAL A 511 12.25 -20.84 -3.49
CA VAL A 511 12.57 -21.89 -2.53
C VAL A 511 13.60 -22.80 -3.20
N VAL A 512 14.76 -22.99 -2.55
CA VAL A 512 15.89 -23.72 -3.14
C VAL A 512 16.38 -24.81 -2.18
N PRO A 513 16.89 -25.94 -2.67
CA PRO A 513 17.58 -26.89 -1.81
C PRO A 513 18.86 -26.28 -1.24
N VAL A 514 19.06 -26.36 0.08
CA VAL A 514 20.26 -25.77 0.73
C VAL A 514 21.56 -26.49 0.38
N ALA A 515 21.47 -27.72 -0.06
CA ALA A 515 22.61 -28.52 -0.49
C ALA A 515 23.00 -28.29 -1.97
N ASP A 516 22.27 -27.42 -2.70
CA ASP A 516 22.51 -27.10 -4.09
C ASP A 516 22.88 -25.62 -4.28
N PRO A 517 24.17 -25.24 -4.21
CA PRO A 517 24.63 -23.89 -4.44
C PRO A 517 24.26 -23.36 -5.84
N ALA A 518 24.19 -24.22 -6.86
CA ALA A 518 23.87 -23.79 -8.23
C ALA A 518 22.40 -23.35 -8.33
N ALA A 519 21.49 -24.00 -7.59
CA ALA A 519 20.09 -23.57 -7.50
C ALA A 519 19.97 -22.18 -6.86
N LEU A 520 20.77 -21.93 -5.79
CA LEU A 520 20.81 -20.61 -5.16
C LEU A 520 21.38 -19.54 -6.12
N GLU A 521 22.47 -19.83 -6.83
CA GLU A 521 23.06 -18.94 -7.82
C GLU A 521 22.07 -18.59 -8.94
N ALA A 522 21.36 -19.58 -9.46
CA ALA A 522 20.31 -19.38 -10.48
C ALA A 522 19.18 -18.49 -9.96
N ALA A 523 18.73 -18.72 -8.71
CA ALA A 523 17.69 -17.90 -8.07
C ALA A 523 18.18 -16.46 -7.82
N LEU A 524 19.44 -16.28 -7.41
CA LEU A 524 20.05 -14.95 -7.23
C LEU A 524 20.16 -14.20 -8.56
N ARG A 525 20.61 -14.84 -9.64
CA ARG A 525 20.64 -14.23 -10.97
C ARG A 525 19.26 -13.77 -11.41
N ARG A 526 18.25 -14.60 -11.20
CA ARG A 526 16.86 -14.27 -11.54
C ARG A 526 16.32 -13.09 -10.74
N VAL A 527 16.43 -13.11 -9.42
CA VAL A 527 15.89 -12.03 -8.55
C VAL A 527 16.58 -10.69 -8.78
N LEU A 528 17.81 -10.69 -9.31
CA LEU A 528 18.58 -9.50 -9.67
C LEU A 528 18.44 -9.12 -11.15
N ALA A 529 17.61 -9.82 -11.91
CA ALA A 529 17.46 -9.65 -13.36
C ALA A 529 18.82 -9.71 -14.11
N LEU A 530 19.74 -10.53 -13.63
CA LEU A 530 21.02 -10.81 -14.32
C LEU A 530 20.77 -11.89 -15.37
N GLY A 531 21.39 -11.75 -16.53
CA GLY A 531 21.33 -12.77 -17.58
C GLY A 531 21.82 -14.16 -17.10
N PRO A 532 21.57 -15.22 -17.90
CA PRO A 532 22.15 -16.53 -17.62
C PRO A 532 23.68 -16.41 -17.49
N ALA A 533 24.28 -17.37 -16.79
CA ALA A 533 25.73 -17.42 -16.52
C ALA A 533 26.53 -17.58 -17.81
#